data_e9f9ff2e68cdbd9de61ee4c5be9170e3
#
_entry.id   e9f9ff2e68cdbd9de61ee4c5be9170e3
#
_cell.length_a   1.000
_cell.length_b   1.000
_cell.length_c   1.000
_cell.angle_alpha   90.00
_cell.angle_beta   90.00
_cell.angle_gamma   90.00
#
_symmetry.space_group_name_H-M   'P 1'
#
loop_
_entity.id
_entity.type
_entity.pdbx_description
1 polymer ?
#
loop_
_entity_poly.entity_id
_entity_poly.type
_entity_poly.pdbx_seq_one_letter_code
_entity_poly.pdbx_strand_id
1 'polypeptide(L)'
;MRTKRLAAAAAATAALALVPIATAGMLHPELGAHLSGMGETGVVNLTAHSQKHRLCWKFQLHTMHVLAATIRDKHGMKVANLGHMYRAEGCAMVPKMSLQLIEEKPGHYWVWVATKGHPGALRGKLFAGMAHM
;
A
#
# COMPACT_ATOMS: atom_id res chain seq x y z
N MET A 1 15.67 -50.12 18.08
CA MET A 1 15.48 -49.87 17.96
C MET A 1 15.32 -49.31 17.66
N ARG A 2 15.22 -49.26 17.25
CA ARG A 2 14.86 -48.75 16.99
C ARG A 2 14.47 -47.90 16.46
N THR A 3 14.41 -47.89 16.43
CA THR A 3 13.90 -47.25 16.07
C THR A 3 13.71 -46.31 15.85
N LYS A 4 13.71 -46.30 15.89
CA LYS A 4 13.29 -45.56 15.78
C LYS A 4 13.22 -44.51 15.35
N ARG A 5 13.39 -44.71 15.29
CA ARG A 5 13.27 -43.94 14.93
C ARG A 5 13.02 -43.08 14.46
N LEU A 6 12.95 -43.12 14.35
CA LEU A 6 12.69 -42.41 13.90
C LEU A 6 12.38 -41.55 13.58
N ALA A 7 12.26 -41.50 13.54
CA ALA A 7 11.88 -40.76 13.23
C ALA A 7 11.78 -39.89 12.99
N ALA A 8 11.79 -39.72 12.88
CA ALA A 8 11.64 -38.87 12.67
C ALA A 8 11.57 -38.11 12.15
N ALA A 9 11.49 -38.17 11.90
CA ALA A 9 11.40 -37.47 11.44
C ALA A 9 11.05 -36.67 11.04
N ALA A 10 10.90 -36.84 10.93
CA ALA A 10 10.52 -36.20 10.51
C ALA A 10 10.26 -35.37 10.36
N ALA A 11 10.25 -35.42 10.36
CA ALA A 11 9.84 -34.69 10.11
C ALA A 11 9.78 -33.87 9.82
N ALA A 12 9.88 -33.94 9.65
CA ALA A 12 9.68 -33.22 9.26
C ALA A 12 9.48 -32.48 8.87
N THR A 13 9.46 -32.65 8.66
CA THR A 13 9.14 -32.04 8.19
C THR A 13 8.88 -31.17 7.98
N ALA A 14 8.70 -31.36 7.90
CA ALA A 14 8.24 -30.65 7.64
C ALA A 14 8.17 -29.78 7.56
N ALA A 15 8.23 -29.78 7.49
CA ALA A 15 7.98 -28.99 7.35
C ALA A 15 7.95 -28.19 7.14
N LEU A 16 7.92 -28.12 7.02
CA LEU A 16 7.67 -27.37 6.76
C LEU A 16 7.76 -26.61 6.34
N ALA A 17 7.75 -26.85 6.03
CA ALA A 17 7.60 -26.09 5.65
C ALA A 17 7.12 -25.36 5.52
N LEU A 18 6.93 -25.28 5.54
CA LEU A 18 6.33 -24.54 5.50
C LEU A 18 6.34 -23.55 5.31
N VAL A 19 6.37 -23.56 5.24
CA VAL A 19 6.09 -22.65 5.05
C VAL A 19 6.33 -21.66 4.75
N PRO A 20 6.44 -21.38 4.56
CA PRO A 20 6.46 -20.42 4.31
C PRO A 20 6.56 -19.57 3.87
N ILE A 21 6.74 -19.64 3.75
CA ILE A 21 6.73 -19.04 3.43
C ILE A 21 6.45 -18.17 2.87
N ALA A 22 6.28 -18.47 2.52
CA ALA A 22 5.91 -17.69 1.96
C ALA A 22 5.46 -16.70 1.86
N THR A 23 5.12 -17.08 1.83
CA THR A 23 4.56 -16.15 1.75
C THR A 23 5.28 -15.03 1.79
N ALA A 24 6.17 -15.13 1.41
CA ALA A 24 7.00 -14.08 1.45
C ALA A 24 6.62 -12.97 0.57
N GLY A 25 5.86 -13.26 -0.42
CA GLY A 25 5.41 -12.19 -1.26
C GLY A 25 4.76 -11.11 -0.48
N MET A 26 4.26 -11.49 0.64
CA MET A 26 3.64 -10.54 1.47
C MET A 26 4.56 -9.53 2.04
N LEU A 27 5.82 -9.63 1.81
CA LEU A 27 6.75 -8.69 2.34
C LEU A 27 6.52 -7.28 1.83
N HIS A 28 5.99 -7.14 0.62
CA HIS A 28 5.81 -5.82 0.02
C HIS A 28 4.47 -5.77 -0.68
N PRO A 29 3.39 -5.72 0.10
CA PRO A 29 2.07 -5.64 -0.51
C PRO A 29 1.94 -4.39 -1.36
N GLU A 30 1.34 -4.57 -2.50
CA GLU A 30 1.09 -3.48 -3.42
C GLU A 30 -0.36 -3.09 -3.39
N LEU A 31 -0.59 -1.80 -3.47
CA LEU A 31 -1.91 -1.22 -3.48
C LEU A 31 -2.01 -0.26 -4.66
N GLY A 32 -3.21 -0.10 -5.17
CA GLY A 32 -3.41 0.82 -6.26
C GLY A 32 -4.68 1.62 -6.08
N ALA A 33 -4.82 2.69 -6.84
CA ALA A 33 -6.04 3.45 -6.89
C ALA A 33 -6.18 4.10 -8.25
N HIS A 34 -7.39 4.08 -8.77
CA HIS A 34 -7.75 4.88 -9.94
C HIS A 34 -8.30 6.20 -9.43
N LEU A 35 -7.68 7.27 -9.86
CA LEU A 35 -8.00 8.61 -9.38
C LEU A 35 -8.85 9.33 -10.41
N SER A 36 -9.86 10.04 -9.95
CA SER A 36 -10.70 10.83 -10.83
C SER A 36 -11.28 12.02 -10.10
N GLY A 37 -11.69 13.03 -10.85
CA GLY A 37 -12.33 14.21 -10.31
C GLY A 37 -12.06 15.41 -11.20
N MET A 38 -13.00 16.33 -11.23
CA MET A 38 -12.88 17.59 -11.97
C MET A 38 -12.49 17.39 -13.43
N GLY A 39 -12.97 16.29 -14.04
CA GLY A 39 -12.68 16.00 -15.44
C GLY A 39 -11.28 15.45 -15.70
N GLU A 40 -10.53 15.12 -14.67
CA GLU A 40 -9.18 14.61 -14.78
C GLU A 40 -9.06 13.22 -14.20
N THR A 41 -8.04 12.50 -14.60
CA THR A 41 -7.84 11.12 -14.16
C THR A 41 -6.37 10.86 -13.88
N GLY A 42 -6.11 9.73 -13.24
CA GLY A 42 -4.77 9.27 -12.98
C GLY A 42 -4.79 7.97 -12.25
N VAL A 43 -3.61 7.44 -11.98
CA VAL A 43 -3.47 6.26 -11.13
C VAL A 43 -2.31 6.49 -10.16
N VAL A 44 -2.36 5.76 -9.06
CA VAL A 44 -1.24 5.70 -8.15
C VAL A 44 -1.04 4.25 -7.72
N ASN A 45 0.22 3.87 -7.61
CA ASN A 45 0.60 2.58 -7.07
C ASN A 45 1.45 2.81 -5.83
N LEU A 46 1.15 2.05 -4.78
CA LEU A 46 1.80 2.17 -3.49
C LEU A 46 2.42 0.83 -3.13
N THR A 47 3.57 0.88 -2.48
CA THR A 47 4.20 -0.30 -1.93
C THR A 47 4.44 -0.04 -0.45
N ALA A 48 3.86 -0.88 0.39
CA ALA A 48 4.00 -0.74 1.83
C ALA A 48 5.15 -1.60 2.33
N HIS A 49 6.06 -0.97 3.07
CA HIS A 49 7.18 -1.64 3.71
C HIS A 49 6.99 -1.52 5.22
N SER A 50 6.04 -2.27 5.77
CA SER A 50 5.64 -2.09 7.16
C SER A 50 6.78 -2.33 8.13
N GLN A 51 7.69 -3.24 7.81
CA GLN A 51 8.85 -3.50 8.66
C GLN A 51 9.75 -2.28 8.80
N LYS A 52 9.76 -1.42 7.79
CA LYS A 52 10.59 -0.23 7.76
C LYS A 52 9.79 1.04 8.00
N HIS A 53 8.51 0.90 8.36
CA HIS A 53 7.63 2.05 8.57
C HIS A 53 7.64 2.99 7.37
N ARG A 54 7.62 2.42 6.18
CA ARG A 54 7.77 3.22 4.97
C ARG A 54 6.68 2.88 3.95
N LEU A 55 6.19 3.90 3.30
CA LEU A 55 5.24 3.77 2.20
C LEU A 55 5.82 4.48 0.99
N CYS A 56 5.96 3.75 -0.10
CA CYS A 56 6.50 4.32 -1.34
C CYS A 56 5.38 4.40 -2.38
N TRP A 57 5.47 5.36 -3.29
CA TRP A 57 4.41 5.59 -4.25
C TRP A 57 4.95 5.95 -5.62
N LYS A 58 4.10 5.74 -6.62
CA LYS A 58 4.33 6.17 -7.98
C LYS A 58 3.01 6.64 -8.57
N PHE A 59 2.95 7.90 -8.95
CA PHE A 59 1.77 8.51 -9.57
C PHE A 59 1.94 8.60 -11.07
N GLN A 60 0.84 8.42 -11.78
CA GLN A 60 0.72 8.77 -13.19
C GLN A 60 -0.53 9.63 -13.30
N LEU A 61 -0.35 10.94 -13.35
CA LEU A 61 -1.46 11.88 -13.35
C LEU A 61 -1.50 12.66 -14.65
N HIS A 62 -2.71 12.95 -15.10
CA HIS A 62 -2.95 13.79 -16.26
C HIS A 62 -3.46 15.16 -15.83
N THR A 63 -3.03 15.61 -14.67
CA THR A 63 -3.44 16.91 -14.14
C THR A 63 -2.20 17.77 -13.91
N MET A 64 -2.42 19.07 -13.87
CA MET A 64 -1.35 20.05 -13.67
C MET A 64 -1.53 20.71 -12.30
N HIS A 65 -0.44 21.30 -11.84
CA HIS A 65 -0.46 22.09 -10.60
C HIS A 65 -0.87 21.30 -9.36
N VAL A 66 -0.39 20.06 -9.28
CA VAL A 66 -0.62 19.23 -8.10
C VAL A 66 0.22 19.77 -6.95
N LEU A 67 -0.42 19.98 -5.81
CA LEU A 67 0.25 20.51 -4.63
C LEU A 67 0.66 19.43 -3.66
N ALA A 68 -0.21 18.46 -3.42
CA ALA A 68 0.01 17.45 -2.39
C ALA A 68 -0.86 16.24 -2.62
N ALA A 69 -0.50 15.14 -1.98
CA ALA A 69 -1.32 13.94 -1.98
C ALA A 69 -1.33 13.36 -0.58
N THR A 70 -2.46 12.79 -0.19
CA THR A 70 -2.64 12.19 1.13
C THR A 70 -3.45 10.92 1.02
N ILE A 71 -3.34 10.08 2.05
CA ILE A 71 -4.25 8.95 2.21
C ILE A 71 -5.21 9.33 3.33
N ARG A 72 -6.50 9.16 3.08
CA ARG A 72 -7.57 9.49 4.04
C ARG A 72 -8.49 8.31 4.22
N ASP A 73 -9.13 8.28 5.39
CA ASP A 73 -10.12 7.23 5.67
C ASP A 73 -11.49 7.64 5.11
N LYS A 74 -12.50 6.82 5.37
CA LYS A 74 -13.85 7.06 4.84
C LYS A 74 -14.50 8.31 5.41
N HIS A 75 -13.97 8.84 6.49
CA HIS A 75 -14.48 10.09 7.09
C HIS A 75 -13.70 11.31 6.61
N GLY A 76 -12.76 11.14 5.70
CA GLY A 76 -11.94 12.23 5.20
C GLY A 76 -10.80 12.62 6.11
N MET A 77 -10.56 11.83 7.16
CA MET A 77 -9.46 12.10 8.08
C MET A 77 -8.14 11.62 7.48
N LYS A 78 -7.13 12.46 7.55
CA LYS A 78 -5.82 12.16 7.01
C LYS A 78 -5.16 11.06 7.82
N VAL A 79 -4.71 10.01 7.13
CA VAL A 79 -4.02 8.88 7.73
C VAL A 79 -2.53 8.94 7.43
N ALA A 80 -2.16 9.42 6.25
CA ALA A 80 -0.77 9.51 5.86
C ALA A 80 -0.57 10.62 4.84
N ASN A 81 0.61 11.23 4.87
CA ASN A 81 1.03 12.18 3.84
C ASN A 81 1.89 11.47 2.82
N LEU A 82 1.68 11.77 1.56
CA LEU A 82 2.54 11.28 0.50
C LEU A 82 3.51 12.43 0.13
N GLY A 83 4.34 12.80 1.11
CA GLY A 83 5.32 13.86 0.99
C GLY A 83 4.80 15.23 1.42
N HIS A 84 5.69 16.15 1.71
CA HIS A 84 5.33 17.54 2.03
C HIS A 84 4.80 18.27 0.83
N MET A 85 5.39 18.01 -0.31
CA MET A 85 4.98 18.55 -1.59
C MET A 85 4.79 17.38 -2.52
N TYR A 86 3.96 17.55 -3.53
CA TYR A 86 3.73 16.49 -4.50
C TYR A 86 5.02 16.06 -5.19
N ARG A 87 5.22 14.77 -5.26
CA ARG A 87 6.28 14.15 -6.05
C ARG A 87 5.67 12.94 -6.76
N ALA A 88 5.99 12.80 -8.04
CA ALA A 88 5.46 11.68 -8.81
C ALA A 88 5.90 10.34 -8.25
N GLU A 89 7.10 10.26 -7.68
CA GLU A 89 7.62 9.07 -7.02
C GLU A 89 8.29 9.50 -5.73
N GLY A 90 8.15 8.68 -4.72
CA GLY A 90 8.81 8.96 -3.45
C GLY A 90 8.40 7.97 -2.39
N CYS A 91 8.91 8.20 -1.20
CA CYS A 91 8.61 7.40 -0.03
C CYS A 91 8.47 8.31 1.18
N ALA A 92 7.68 7.89 2.13
CA ALA A 92 7.50 8.62 3.38
C ALA A 92 7.42 7.65 4.54
N MET A 93 7.75 8.14 5.72
CA MET A 93 7.60 7.36 6.94
C MET A 93 6.14 7.37 7.36
N VAL A 94 5.61 6.19 7.62
CA VAL A 94 4.23 6.03 8.08
C VAL A 94 4.25 5.02 9.22
N PRO A 95 3.55 5.29 10.32
CA PRO A 95 3.55 4.35 11.45
C PRO A 95 3.11 2.96 11.01
N LYS A 96 3.76 1.96 11.57
CA LYS A 96 3.51 0.56 11.21
C LYS A 96 2.04 0.19 11.34
N MET A 97 1.39 0.65 12.41
CA MET A 97 -0.01 0.34 12.64
C MET A 97 -0.89 0.91 11.54
N SER A 98 -0.61 2.13 11.09
CA SER A 98 -1.36 2.72 9.99
C SER A 98 -1.18 1.93 8.71
N LEU A 99 0.05 1.52 8.42
CA LEU A 99 0.33 0.70 7.24
C LEU A 99 -0.42 -0.62 7.30
N GLN A 100 -0.43 -1.27 8.45
CA GLN A 100 -1.13 -2.55 8.62
C GLN A 100 -2.63 -2.40 8.38
N LEU A 101 -3.22 -1.34 8.90
CA LEU A 101 -4.65 -1.09 8.70
C LEU A 101 -4.97 -0.87 7.22
N ILE A 102 -4.15 -0.12 6.53
CA ILE A 102 -4.33 0.14 5.11
C ILE A 102 -4.20 -1.16 4.30
N GLU A 103 -3.21 -1.99 4.65
CA GLU A 103 -3.00 -3.26 3.97
C GLU A 103 -4.15 -4.24 4.19
N GLU A 104 -4.69 -4.25 5.40
CA GLU A 104 -5.78 -5.18 5.74
C GLU A 104 -7.08 -4.84 5.03
N LYS A 105 -7.40 -3.56 4.95
CA LYS A 105 -8.66 -3.13 4.38
C LYS A 105 -8.46 -1.91 3.50
N PRO A 106 -7.79 -2.09 2.37
CA PRO A 106 -7.49 -0.94 1.50
C PRO A 106 -8.74 -0.20 1.05
N GLY A 107 -9.86 -0.91 0.86
CA GLY A 107 -11.10 -0.27 0.44
C GLY A 107 -11.70 0.69 1.45
N HIS A 108 -11.15 0.78 2.66
CA HIS A 108 -11.59 1.76 3.66
C HIS A 108 -10.80 3.06 3.55
N TYR A 109 -9.89 3.15 2.58
CA TYR A 109 -9.00 4.31 2.46
C TYR A 109 -9.02 4.84 1.04
N TRP A 110 -8.77 6.14 0.91
CA TRP A 110 -8.74 6.84 -0.38
C TRP A 110 -7.46 7.62 -0.51
N VAL A 111 -6.98 7.75 -1.74
CA VAL A 111 -5.92 8.70 -2.05
C VAL A 111 -6.60 9.98 -2.51
N TRP A 112 -6.22 11.10 -1.92
CA TRP A 112 -6.69 12.43 -2.29
C TRP A 112 -5.53 13.20 -2.87
N VAL A 113 -5.73 13.78 -4.05
CA VAL A 113 -4.74 14.63 -4.69
C VAL A 113 -5.27 16.05 -4.67
N ALA A 114 -4.49 16.96 -4.09
CA ALA A 114 -4.87 18.35 -3.96
C ALA A 114 -4.25 19.18 -5.07
N THR A 115 -5.04 20.04 -5.66
CA THR A 115 -4.55 21.06 -6.57
C THR A 115 -4.92 22.42 -5.97
N LYS A 116 -4.43 23.49 -6.57
CA LYS A 116 -4.65 24.82 -6.03
C LYS A 116 -6.16 25.09 -5.89
N GLY A 117 -6.58 25.38 -4.66
CA GLY A 117 -7.99 25.65 -4.37
C GLY A 117 -8.89 24.44 -4.25
N HIS A 118 -8.36 23.23 -4.47
CA HIS A 118 -9.17 22.02 -4.46
C HIS A 118 -8.46 20.89 -3.70
N PRO A 119 -8.68 20.77 -2.37
CA PRO A 119 -7.98 19.77 -1.56
C PRO A 119 -8.23 18.32 -1.95
N GLY A 120 -9.33 18.04 -2.61
CA GLY A 120 -9.64 16.69 -3.08
C GLY A 120 -10.01 16.69 -4.54
N ALA A 121 -9.20 17.37 -5.36
CA ALA A 121 -9.46 17.47 -6.80
C ALA A 121 -9.57 16.11 -7.47
N LEU A 122 -8.67 15.20 -7.09
CA LEU A 122 -8.75 13.82 -7.55
C LEU A 122 -8.84 12.92 -6.32
N ARG A 123 -9.63 11.87 -6.43
CA ARG A 123 -9.78 10.89 -5.35
C ARG A 123 -9.91 9.50 -5.95
N GLY A 124 -9.45 8.51 -5.20
CA GLY A 124 -9.63 7.13 -5.61
C GLY A 124 -9.53 6.22 -4.40
N LYS A 125 -10.39 5.20 -4.41
CA LYS A 125 -10.39 4.18 -3.36
C LYS A 125 -9.23 3.23 -3.60
N LEU A 126 -8.53 2.89 -2.54
CA LEU A 126 -7.44 1.92 -2.62
C LEU A 126 -7.98 0.51 -2.82
N PHE A 127 -7.21 -0.30 -3.53
CA PHE A 127 -7.48 -1.72 -3.67
C PHE A 127 -6.15 -2.48 -3.67
N ALA A 128 -6.23 -3.77 -3.39
CA ALA A 128 -5.04 -4.62 -3.42
C ALA A 128 -4.63 -4.85 -4.87
N GLY A 129 -3.34 -4.69 -5.16
CA GLY A 129 -2.81 -4.88 -6.49
C GLY A 129 -2.41 -3.57 -7.13
N MET A 130 -2.01 -3.64 -8.40
CA MET A 130 -1.54 -2.47 -9.13
C MET A 130 -2.66 -1.85 -9.96
N ALA A 131 -2.65 -0.52 -10.04
CA ALA A 131 -3.55 0.21 -10.91
C ALA A 131 -2.87 0.43 -12.26
N HIS A 132 -3.65 0.35 -13.32
CA HIS A 132 -3.15 0.57 -14.68
C HIS A 132 -4.00 1.64 -15.37
N MET A 133 -3.34 2.44 -16.17
CA MET A 133 -4.04 3.45 -16.97
C MET A 133 -4.70 2.80 -18.18
#